data_a0bbd6fa94bfb5969eed6dd3c360e303
#
_entry.id   a0bbd6fa94bfb5969eed6dd3c360e303
#
_cell.length_a   1.000
_cell.length_b   1.000
_cell.length_c   1.000
_cell.angle_alpha   90.00
_cell.angle_beta   90.00
_cell.angle_gamma   90.00
#
_symmetry.space_group_name_H-M   'P 1'
#
loop_
_entity.id
_entity.type
_entity.pdbx_description
1 polymer ?
#
loop_
_entity_poly.entity_id
_entity_poly.type
_entity_poly.pdbx_seq_one_letter_code
_entity_poly.pdbx_strand_id
1 'polypeptide(L)'
;MLKAVILIGGPQKGTRFRPLSFEVPKPLFPVAGVPMLQHHIEACAKVPNMKEILLVGFYQPNEELTRFICSAQQEFKILIRYLQEFAALGTGGGIYHFRDQILSGGPEAFFIMNADVCSEFPLPEMLNFQKEHGEPSSFVIMGTTANRKQSMNYGCIVENQQTNEVLHYVEKPSTFVSDIINCGIYLFTPEIFQHIGAVFQKNQQDIDEQTNGNGWHRAEAIRLEQDIFTALAGQGKLYVYKTPAFWSQIKSAGSAIYASRLYLNQYHKTHPERLLGPNVSIGTGVTIGAGVRVRESVILHGATLQDHSCVLNCIVGWDSTIGKWARVEGTPSDPNPNDPYAKIDSETLFRDGKLTPSITILGCNVTIPSEVIILNSIVLPHKDLNRSFKNQIIL
;
A
#
# COMPACT_ATOMS: atom_id res chain seq x y z
N MET A 1 -9.70 -12.68 21.98
CA MET A 1 -10.12 -11.63 21.03
C MET A 1 -8.97 -11.24 20.12
N LEU A 2 -9.26 -10.72 18.94
CA LEU A 2 -8.26 -10.30 17.95
C LEU A 2 -8.31 -8.79 17.73
N LYS A 3 -7.17 -8.21 17.35
CA LYS A 3 -7.04 -6.83 16.88
C LYS A 3 -6.26 -6.76 15.57
N ALA A 4 -6.35 -5.62 14.89
CA ALA A 4 -5.51 -5.30 13.76
C ALA A 4 -4.88 -3.92 13.93
N VAL A 5 -3.63 -3.78 13.49
CA VAL A 5 -2.92 -2.52 13.42
C VAL A 5 -2.57 -2.27 11.95
N ILE A 6 -3.01 -1.15 11.41
CA ILE A 6 -2.73 -0.78 10.02
C ILE A 6 -1.81 0.43 10.03
N LEU A 7 -0.62 0.26 9.48
CA LEU A 7 0.40 1.30 9.39
C LEU A 7 0.13 2.17 8.16
N ILE A 8 -0.47 3.32 8.37
CA ILE A 8 -0.94 4.20 7.28
C ILE A 8 0.14 5.20 6.78
N GLY A 9 1.29 5.26 7.45
CA GLY A 9 2.37 6.17 7.08
C GLY A 9 2.04 7.64 7.31
N GLY A 10 2.53 8.52 6.43
CA GLY A 10 2.33 9.95 6.59
C GLY A 10 2.64 10.76 5.32
N PRO A 11 2.36 12.07 5.31
CA PRO A 11 2.44 12.91 4.12
C PRO A 11 3.88 13.08 3.59
N GLN A 12 4.87 12.89 4.43
CA GLN A 12 6.28 12.96 4.03
C GLN A 12 6.82 11.66 3.43
N LYS A 13 6.08 10.54 3.61
CA LYS A 13 6.41 9.23 3.05
C LYS A 13 5.59 9.00 1.78
N GLY A 14 6.16 8.36 0.78
CA GLY A 14 5.44 8.05 -0.47
C GLY A 14 5.37 9.22 -1.46
N THR A 15 6.40 10.05 -1.51
CA THR A 15 6.51 11.20 -2.45
C THR A 15 6.37 10.80 -3.92
N ARG A 16 6.64 9.53 -4.27
CA ARG A 16 6.43 8.97 -5.62
C ARG A 16 4.95 8.89 -6.03
N PHE A 17 4.03 9.10 -5.10
CA PHE A 17 2.59 9.12 -5.38
C PHE A 17 2.07 10.53 -5.70
N ARG A 18 2.92 11.55 -5.58
CA ARG A 18 2.59 12.92 -5.99
C ARG A 18 2.35 12.98 -7.51
N PRO A 19 1.43 13.83 -8.00
CA PRO A 19 0.69 14.88 -7.29
C PRO A 19 -0.58 14.41 -6.55
N LEU A 20 -1.00 13.17 -6.69
CA LEU A 20 -2.26 12.65 -6.16
C LEU A 20 -2.36 12.72 -4.62
N SER A 21 -1.23 12.61 -3.92
CA SER A 21 -1.18 12.66 -2.45
C SER A 21 -1.00 14.07 -1.88
N PHE A 22 -1.18 15.13 -2.67
CA PHE A 22 -1.18 16.49 -2.14
C PHE A 22 -2.50 16.83 -1.43
N GLU A 23 -3.62 16.41 -2.03
CA GLU A 23 -4.95 16.75 -1.53
C GLU A 23 -5.51 15.65 -0.63
N VAL A 24 -5.34 14.39 -1.01
CA VAL A 24 -5.91 13.24 -0.31
C VAL A 24 -4.80 12.37 0.28
N PRO A 25 -4.88 11.98 1.55
CA PRO A 25 -3.95 11.00 2.13
C PRO A 25 -3.86 9.74 1.28
N LYS A 26 -2.65 9.28 0.99
CA LYS A 26 -2.43 8.10 0.13
C LYS A 26 -3.29 6.88 0.52
N PRO A 27 -3.50 6.54 1.82
CA PRO A 27 -4.36 5.43 2.21
C PRO A 27 -5.83 5.57 1.81
N LEU A 28 -6.28 6.79 1.54
CA LEU A 28 -7.64 7.09 1.10
C LEU A 28 -7.78 7.13 -0.43
N PHE A 29 -6.68 6.99 -1.18
CA PHE A 29 -6.74 6.92 -2.63
C PHE A 29 -7.55 5.70 -3.09
N PRO A 30 -8.49 5.86 -4.04
CA PRO A 30 -9.34 4.77 -4.46
C PRO A 30 -8.61 3.77 -5.35
N VAL A 31 -8.70 2.50 -4.98
CA VAL A 31 -8.23 1.34 -5.75
C VAL A 31 -9.44 0.48 -6.08
N ALA A 32 -9.68 0.22 -7.35
CA ALA A 32 -10.90 -0.45 -7.82
C ALA A 32 -12.20 0.20 -7.29
N GLY A 33 -12.21 1.53 -7.17
CA GLY A 33 -13.38 2.32 -6.83
C GLY A 33 -13.61 2.55 -5.33
N VAL A 34 -12.82 1.95 -4.44
CA VAL A 34 -12.92 2.18 -2.98
C VAL A 34 -11.58 2.59 -2.38
N PRO A 35 -11.55 3.36 -1.27
CA PRO A 35 -10.31 3.73 -0.62
C PRO A 35 -9.43 2.52 -0.30
N MET A 36 -8.13 2.63 -0.55
CA MET A 36 -7.16 1.56 -0.32
C MET A 36 -7.26 0.98 1.10
N LEU A 37 -7.42 1.84 2.09
CA LEU A 37 -7.58 1.45 3.50
C LEU A 37 -8.87 0.66 3.75
N GLN A 38 -9.92 0.87 2.96
CA GLN A 38 -11.20 0.15 3.10
C GLN A 38 -11.05 -1.34 2.80
N HIS A 39 -10.21 -1.73 1.84
CA HIS A 39 -9.93 -3.14 1.56
C HIS A 39 -9.35 -3.86 2.79
N HIS A 40 -8.47 -3.20 3.54
CA HIS A 40 -7.91 -3.73 4.79
C HIS A 40 -8.96 -3.87 5.88
N ILE A 41 -9.78 -2.83 6.08
CA ILE A 41 -10.84 -2.81 7.09
C ILE A 41 -11.88 -3.89 6.80
N GLU A 42 -12.31 -4.02 5.55
CA GLU A 42 -13.26 -5.05 5.12
C GLU A 42 -12.72 -6.47 5.39
N ALA A 43 -11.44 -6.71 5.06
CA ALA A 43 -10.80 -7.99 5.33
C ALA A 43 -10.73 -8.30 6.83
N CYS A 44 -10.38 -7.30 7.66
CA CYS A 44 -10.37 -7.44 9.12
C CYS A 44 -11.77 -7.73 9.67
N ALA A 45 -12.80 -7.03 9.17
CA ALA A 45 -14.18 -7.20 9.63
C ALA A 45 -14.74 -8.62 9.36
N LYS A 46 -14.19 -9.33 8.37
CA LYS A 46 -14.55 -10.72 8.06
C LYS A 46 -13.89 -11.75 8.99
N VAL A 47 -12.89 -11.35 9.78
CA VAL A 47 -12.19 -12.26 10.70
C VAL A 47 -13.02 -12.44 11.97
N PRO A 48 -13.39 -13.68 12.37
CA PRO A 48 -14.11 -13.93 13.59
C PRO A 48 -13.36 -13.41 14.82
N ASN A 49 -14.08 -12.84 15.78
CA ASN A 49 -13.52 -12.27 17.02
C ASN A 49 -12.61 -11.06 16.84
N MET A 50 -12.55 -10.46 15.66
CA MET A 50 -11.93 -9.14 15.46
C MET A 50 -12.75 -8.08 16.20
N LYS A 51 -12.12 -7.34 17.12
CA LYS A 51 -12.82 -6.37 17.98
C LYS A 51 -12.45 -4.94 17.68
N GLU A 52 -11.23 -4.72 17.25
CA GLU A 52 -10.71 -3.36 17.10
C GLU A 52 -9.66 -3.29 15.98
N ILE A 53 -9.69 -2.20 15.26
CA ILE A 53 -8.66 -1.82 14.27
C ILE A 53 -8.00 -0.52 14.74
N LEU A 54 -6.68 -0.52 14.85
CA LEU A 54 -5.87 0.63 15.18
C LEU A 54 -5.16 1.12 13.91
N LEU A 55 -5.42 2.35 13.51
CA LEU A 55 -4.70 3.01 12.42
C LEU A 55 -3.54 3.79 13.04
N VAL A 56 -2.31 3.53 12.59
CA VAL A 56 -1.11 4.17 13.14
C VAL A 56 -0.40 4.96 12.04
N GLY A 57 -0.13 6.22 12.25
CA GLY A 57 0.55 7.06 11.26
C GLY A 57 0.76 8.50 11.64
N PHE A 58 1.32 9.28 10.69
CA PHE A 58 1.77 10.67 10.89
C PHE A 58 0.80 11.72 10.33
N TYR A 59 -0.34 11.30 9.78
CA TYR A 59 -1.30 12.28 9.26
C TYR A 59 -1.89 13.09 10.41
N GLN A 60 -1.92 14.41 10.23
CA GLN A 60 -2.72 15.25 11.13
C GLN A 60 -4.19 14.83 10.96
N PRO A 61 -4.95 14.71 12.05
CA PRO A 61 -6.38 14.46 11.94
C PRO A 61 -7.02 15.56 11.10
N ASN A 62 -7.51 15.20 9.94
CA ASN A 62 -8.22 16.06 9.03
C ASN A 62 -9.67 15.58 8.87
N GLU A 63 -10.48 16.43 8.28
CA GLU A 63 -11.90 16.12 8.10
C GLU A 63 -12.13 14.86 7.25
N GLU A 64 -11.32 14.66 6.20
CA GLU A 64 -11.46 13.51 5.30
C GLU A 64 -11.16 12.18 6.00
N LEU A 65 -10.04 12.11 6.72
CA LEU A 65 -9.68 10.90 7.46
C LEU A 65 -10.69 10.61 8.57
N THR A 66 -11.13 11.65 9.29
CA THR A 66 -12.13 11.52 10.36
C THR A 66 -13.46 11.03 9.81
N ARG A 67 -13.94 11.62 8.71
CA ARG A 67 -15.18 11.24 8.04
C ARG A 67 -15.11 9.80 7.53
N PHE A 68 -13.99 9.42 6.93
CA PHE A 68 -13.75 8.05 6.48
C PHE A 68 -13.82 7.05 7.64
N ILE A 69 -13.13 7.31 8.75
CA ILE A 69 -13.13 6.44 9.94
C ILE A 69 -14.55 6.27 10.49
N CYS A 70 -15.30 7.37 10.65
CA CYS A 70 -16.68 7.32 11.12
C CYS A 70 -17.59 6.49 10.20
N SER A 71 -17.47 6.70 8.89
CA SER A 71 -18.23 5.93 7.89
C SER A 71 -17.88 4.44 7.92
N ALA A 72 -16.60 4.11 7.95
CA ALA A 72 -16.13 2.72 8.01
C ALA A 72 -16.58 2.01 9.30
N GLN A 73 -16.55 2.69 10.46
CA GLN A 73 -17.07 2.12 11.71
C GLN A 73 -18.56 1.78 11.63
N GLN A 74 -19.35 2.66 10.99
CA GLN A 74 -20.78 2.44 10.81
C GLN A 74 -21.06 1.29 9.83
N GLU A 75 -20.33 1.22 8.74
CA GLU A 75 -20.49 0.20 7.69
C GLU A 75 -20.09 -1.19 8.18
N PHE A 76 -18.90 -1.31 8.75
CA PHE A 76 -18.33 -2.61 9.14
C PHE A 76 -18.64 -3.00 10.58
N LYS A 77 -19.25 -2.13 11.37
CA LYS A 77 -19.63 -2.35 12.79
C LYS A 77 -18.48 -2.83 13.66
N ILE A 78 -17.29 -2.27 13.42
CA ILE A 78 -16.06 -2.56 14.15
C ILE A 78 -15.47 -1.25 14.70
N LEU A 79 -14.88 -1.29 15.88
CA LEU A 79 -14.22 -0.13 16.47
C LEU A 79 -12.93 0.17 15.69
N ILE A 80 -12.78 1.42 15.22
CA ILE A 80 -11.60 1.90 14.50
C ILE A 80 -11.09 3.13 15.23
N ARG A 81 -9.83 3.11 15.69
CA ARG A 81 -9.18 4.27 16.31
C ARG A 81 -7.94 4.69 15.53
N TYR A 82 -7.73 5.98 15.45
CA TYR A 82 -6.50 6.53 14.89
C TYR A 82 -5.52 6.90 16.01
N LEU A 83 -4.30 6.41 15.92
CA LEU A 83 -3.19 6.69 16.81
C LEU A 83 -2.13 7.47 16.04
N GLN A 84 -1.98 8.75 16.36
CA GLN A 84 -1.06 9.62 15.66
C GLN A 84 0.36 9.46 16.19
N GLU A 85 1.31 9.23 15.29
CA GLU A 85 2.75 9.29 15.58
C GLU A 85 3.26 10.73 15.44
N PHE A 86 4.17 11.12 16.33
CA PHE A 86 4.80 12.44 16.33
C PHE A 86 6.30 12.39 16.03
N ALA A 87 6.90 11.19 16.05
CA ALA A 87 8.29 10.96 15.75
C ALA A 87 8.46 9.74 14.84
N ALA A 88 9.50 9.75 14.00
CA ALA A 88 9.79 8.66 13.05
C ALA A 88 10.45 7.46 13.76
N LEU A 89 9.64 6.68 14.48
CA LEU A 89 10.10 5.54 15.29
C LEU A 89 10.35 4.25 14.48
N GLY A 90 10.08 4.25 13.17
CA GLY A 90 10.12 3.02 12.36
C GLY A 90 8.90 2.12 12.59
N THR A 91 8.81 1.02 11.84
CA THR A 91 7.65 0.10 11.90
C THR A 91 7.53 -0.58 13.26
N GLY A 92 8.64 -1.03 13.85
CA GLY A 92 8.67 -1.67 15.15
C GLY A 92 8.54 -0.68 16.32
N GLY A 93 9.22 0.47 16.24
CA GLY A 93 9.18 1.49 17.30
C GLY A 93 7.80 2.13 17.44
N GLY A 94 7.10 2.42 16.35
CA GLY A 94 5.72 2.92 16.38
C GLY A 94 4.77 1.93 17.07
N ILE A 95 4.86 0.65 16.74
CA ILE A 95 4.07 -0.41 17.37
C ILE A 95 4.42 -0.52 18.88
N TYR A 96 5.69 -0.44 19.23
CA TYR A 96 6.15 -0.48 20.61
C TYR A 96 5.66 0.73 21.43
N HIS A 97 5.65 1.90 20.82
CA HIS A 97 5.12 3.13 21.42
C HIS A 97 3.64 2.97 21.82
N PHE A 98 2.84 2.36 20.94
CA PHE A 98 1.41 2.13 21.17
C PHE A 98 1.07 0.76 21.76
N ARG A 99 2.05 0.03 22.33
CA ARG A 99 1.84 -1.33 22.87
C ARG A 99 0.71 -1.44 23.89
N ASP A 100 0.55 -0.44 24.73
CA ASP A 100 -0.49 -0.46 25.76
C ASP A 100 -1.90 -0.40 25.15
N GLN A 101 -2.07 0.38 24.07
CA GLN A 101 -3.31 0.43 23.31
C GLN A 101 -3.56 -0.86 22.52
N ILE A 102 -2.50 -1.45 21.96
CA ILE A 102 -2.60 -2.72 21.23
C ILE A 102 -2.95 -3.85 22.19
N LEU A 103 -2.31 -3.93 23.35
CA LEU A 103 -2.53 -4.97 24.37
C LEU A 103 -3.76 -4.77 25.22
N SER A 104 -4.37 -3.59 25.20
CA SER A 104 -5.60 -3.31 25.95
C SER A 104 -6.68 -4.34 25.63
N GLY A 105 -7.35 -4.86 26.65
CA GLY A 105 -8.38 -5.89 26.51
C GLY A 105 -7.85 -7.32 26.32
N GLY A 106 -6.54 -7.54 26.39
CA GLY A 106 -5.91 -8.87 26.35
C GLY A 106 -6.11 -9.63 25.04
N PRO A 107 -5.67 -9.13 23.88
CA PRO A 107 -5.76 -9.87 22.62
C PRO A 107 -4.87 -11.11 22.64
N GLU A 108 -5.37 -12.24 22.13
CA GLU A 108 -4.59 -13.48 21.93
C GLU A 108 -3.53 -13.28 20.84
N ALA A 109 -3.92 -12.56 19.79
CA ALA A 109 -3.06 -12.21 18.68
C ALA A 109 -3.56 -10.95 18.00
N PHE A 110 -2.71 -10.32 17.19
CA PHE A 110 -3.07 -9.16 16.40
C PHE A 110 -2.33 -9.15 15.07
N PHE A 111 -3.01 -8.63 14.05
CA PHE A 111 -2.41 -8.41 12.75
C PHE A 111 -1.71 -7.06 12.70
N ILE A 112 -0.59 -7.00 11.98
CA ILE A 112 0.06 -5.76 11.57
C ILE A 112 0.06 -5.74 10.04
N MET A 113 -0.41 -4.67 9.44
CA MET A 113 -0.50 -4.54 7.98
C MET A 113 -0.02 -3.18 7.50
N ASN A 114 0.77 -3.16 6.44
CA ASN A 114 1.11 -1.93 5.74
C ASN A 114 -0.08 -1.49 4.87
N ALA A 115 -0.53 -0.25 5.01
CA ALA A 115 -1.71 0.26 4.31
C ALA A 115 -1.54 0.38 2.79
N ASP A 116 -0.32 0.32 2.27
CA ASP A 116 -0.03 0.39 0.83
C ASP A 116 0.01 -0.99 0.15
N VAL A 117 -0.36 -2.04 0.86
CA VAL A 117 -0.49 -3.39 0.33
C VAL A 117 -1.89 -3.61 -0.24
N CYS A 118 -1.96 -4.23 -1.40
CA CYS A 118 -3.18 -4.70 -2.06
C CYS A 118 -3.11 -6.22 -2.21
N SER A 119 -4.07 -6.93 -1.66
CA SER A 119 -4.09 -8.39 -1.60
C SER A 119 -5.52 -8.91 -1.37
N GLU A 120 -5.71 -10.19 -1.44
CA GLU A 120 -6.94 -10.83 -0.97
C GLU A 120 -7.04 -10.88 0.56
N PHE A 121 -5.98 -10.57 1.28
CA PHE A 121 -5.88 -10.58 2.74
C PHE A 121 -6.35 -11.90 3.37
N PRO A 122 -5.59 -13.01 3.24
CA PRO A 122 -5.96 -14.33 3.76
C PRO A 122 -5.75 -14.40 5.30
N LEU A 123 -6.39 -13.50 6.04
CA LEU A 123 -6.20 -13.36 7.48
C LEU A 123 -6.71 -14.57 8.28
N PRO A 124 -7.89 -15.19 7.96
CA PRO A 124 -8.33 -16.41 8.62
C PRO A 124 -7.39 -17.58 8.38
N GLU A 125 -6.85 -17.69 7.15
CA GLU A 125 -5.90 -18.74 6.76
C GLU A 125 -4.58 -18.59 7.52
N MET A 126 -4.10 -17.37 7.73
CA MET A 126 -2.91 -17.10 8.54
C MET A 126 -3.11 -17.51 10.02
N LEU A 127 -4.30 -17.28 10.58
CA LEU A 127 -4.64 -17.73 11.93
C LEU A 127 -4.65 -19.26 12.06
N ASN A 128 -5.21 -19.94 11.08
CA ASN A 128 -5.22 -21.40 11.05
C ASN A 128 -3.80 -21.95 10.88
N PHE A 129 -3.03 -21.36 9.96
CA PHE A 129 -1.63 -21.71 9.75
C PHE A 129 -0.79 -21.57 11.02
N GLN A 130 -0.94 -20.48 11.80
CA GLN A 130 -0.24 -20.30 13.07
C GLN A 130 -0.55 -21.43 14.08
N LYS A 131 -1.81 -21.86 14.14
CA LYS A 131 -2.24 -22.95 15.02
C LYS A 131 -1.70 -24.31 14.61
N GLU A 132 -1.50 -24.53 13.31
CA GLU A 132 -1.08 -25.82 12.76
C GLU A 132 0.45 -25.99 12.73
N HIS A 133 1.21 -24.90 12.50
CA HIS A 133 2.64 -24.96 12.21
C HIS A 133 3.52 -24.34 13.31
N GLY A 134 2.94 -23.55 14.20
CA GLY A 134 3.69 -22.85 15.23
C GLY A 134 3.27 -23.23 16.65
N GLU A 135 4.13 -22.91 17.60
CA GLU A 135 3.73 -22.86 18.98
C GLU A 135 2.75 -21.68 19.20
N PRO A 136 1.95 -21.67 20.29
CA PRO A 136 1.02 -20.57 20.55
C PRO A 136 1.65 -19.18 20.62
N SER A 137 2.98 -19.10 20.83
CA SER A 137 3.76 -17.86 20.88
C SER A 137 4.48 -17.53 19.56
N SER A 138 4.24 -18.27 18.49
CA SER A 138 4.91 -18.05 17.21
C SER A 138 4.37 -16.84 16.44
N PHE A 139 5.21 -16.29 15.57
CA PHE A 139 4.92 -15.17 14.70
C PHE A 139 4.83 -15.61 13.24
N VAL A 140 3.95 -15.01 12.47
CA VAL A 140 3.77 -15.36 11.06
C VAL A 140 3.95 -14.13 10.18
N ILE A 141 4.77 -14.28 9.13
CA ILE A 141 4.89 -13.32 8.03
C ILE A 141 4.11 -13.87 6.83
N MET A 142 3.31 -13.04 6.18
CA MET A 142 2.76 -13.40 4.87
C MET A 142 3.84 -13.21 3.80
N GLY A 143 4.09 -14.26 3.03
CA GLY A 143 5.02 -14.25 1.91
C GLY A 143 4.31 -14.56 0.59
N THR A 144 4.92 -14.13 -0.50
CA THR A 144 4.53 -14.50 -1.87
C THR A 144 5.79 -14.69 -2.72
N THR A 145 5.65 -15.29 -3.87
CA THR A 145 6.76 -15.48 -4.79
C THR A 145 6.93 -14.28 -5.72
N ALA A 146 8.18 -14.00 -6.08
CA ALA A 146 8.56 -13.02 -7.08
C ALA A 146 9.68 -13.57 -7.96
N ASN A 147 9.81 -13.04 -9.17
CA ASN A 147 10.94 -13.46 -10.00
C ASN A 147 12.29 -12.97 -9.42
N ARG A 148 13.38 -13.58 -9.85
CA ARG A 148 14.72 -13.32 -9.33
C ARG A 148 15.13 -11.84 -9.34
N LYS A 149 14.77 -11.10 -10.37
CA LYS A 149 15.11 -9.67 -10.50
C LYS A 149 14.26 -8.81 -9.55
N GLN A 150 12.98 -9.12 -9.43
CA GLN A 150 12.03 -8.36 -8.62
C GLN A 150 12.20 -8.62 -7.14
N SER A 151 12.59 -9.85 -6.73
CA SER A 151 12.72 -10.22 -5.31
C SER A 151 13.72 -9.32 -4.56
N MET A 152 14.77 -8.83 -5.23
CA MET A 152 15.77 -7.93 -4.63
C MET A 152 15.20 -6.57 -4.20
N ASN A 153 14.01 -6.18 -4.67
CA ASN A 153 13.36 -4.92 -4.28
C ASN A 153 12.53 -5.04 -2.99
N TYR A 154 12.49 -6.22 -2.39
CA TYR A 154 11.68 -6.55 -1.21
C TYR A 154 12.51 -7.26 -0.14
N GLY A 155 11.95 -7.43 1.04
CA GLY A 155 12.52 -8.34 2.03
C GLY A 155 12.43 -9.79 1.54
N CYS A 156 13.55 -10.49 1.49
CA CYS A 156 13.63 -11.87 1.05
C CYS A 156 13.62 -12.83 2.23
N ILE A 157 12.87 -13.92 2.09
CA ILE A 157 12.67 -14.94 3.12
C ILE A 157 13.27 -16.25 2.63
N VAL A 158 14.16 -16.84 3.41
CA VAL A 158 14.62 -18.22 3.22
C VAL A 158 13.91 -19.09 4.25
N GLU A 159 13.15 -20.08 3.80
CA GLU A 159 12.37 -20.95 4.66
C GLU A 159 12.89 -22.38 4.71
N ASN A 160 12.54 -23.08 5.75
CA ASN A 160 12.55 -24.54 5.76
C ASN A 160 11.27 -25.03 5.06
N GLN A 161 11.41 -25.70 3.92
CA GLN A 161 10.27 -26.14 3.11
C GLN A 161 9.33 -27.15 3.81
N GLN A 162 9.82 -27.85 4.85
CA GLN A 162 9.02 -28.84 5.59
C GLN A 162 8.23 -28.22 6.73
N THR A 163 8.84 -27.24 7.43
CA THR A 163 8.25 -26.62 8.63
C THR A 163 7.69 -25.23 8.39
N ASN A 164 7.99 -24.60 7.25
CA ASN A 164 7.71 -23.20 6.93
C ASN A 164 8.38 -22.19 7.91
N GLU A 165 9.34 -22.66 8.70
CA GLU A 165 10.12 -21.77 9.57
C GLU A 165 11.01 -20.84 8.73
N VAL A 166 11.08 -19.57 9.10
CA VAL A 166 11.98 -18.59 8.50
C VAL A 166 13.39 -18.84 9.05
N LEU A 167 14.29 -19.33 8.20
CA LEU A 167 15.69 -19.59 8.54
C LEU A 167 16.57 -18.33 8.41
N HIS A 168 16.30 -17.53 7.36
CA HIS A 168 16.99 -16.26 7.13
C HIS A 168 16.02 -15.21 6.59
N TYR A 169 16.23 -13.96 6.99
CA TYR A 169 15.53 -12.79 6.48
C TYR A 169 16.54 -11.73 6.05
N VAL A 170 16.42 -11.21 4.83
CA VAL A 170 17.31 -10.18 4.30
C VAL A 170 16.47 -9.08 3.64
N GLU A 171 16.54 -7.87 4.17
CA GLU A 171 15.81 -6.73 3.63
C GLU A 171 16.53 -6.15 2.41
N LYS A 172 15.88 -6.18 1.24
CA LYS A 172 16.34 -5.63 -0.04
C LYS A 172 17.81 -6.00 -0.36
N PRO A 173 18.12 -7.28 -0.53
CA PRO A 173 19.47 -7.72 -0.75
C PRO A 173 20.06 -7.17 -2.06
N SER A 174 21.37 -6.95 -2.10
CA SER A 174 22.08 -6.53 -3.33
C SER A 174 22.24 -7.67 -4.35
N THR A 175 22.09 -8.91 -3.90
CA THR A 175 22.17 -10.12 -4.72
C THR A 175 20.94 -10.99 -4.46
N PHE A 176 20.62 -11.90 -5.39
CA PHE A 176 19.49 -12.81 -5.22
C PHE A 176 19.70 -13.74 -4.01
N VAL A 177 18.74 -13.77 -3.12
CA VAL A 177 18.71 -14.62 -1.92
C VAL A 177 17.60 -15.66 -2.00
N SER A 178 16.38 -15.24 -2.30
CA SER A 178 15.19 -16.10 -2.37
C SER A 178 14.16 -15.49 -3.31
N ASP A 179 13.29 -16.32 -3.86
CA ASP A 179 12.09 -15.91 -4.60
C ASP A 179 10.89 -15.62 -3.69
N ILE A 180 10.96 -15.98 -2.40
CA ILE A 180 9.92 -15.65 -1.43
C ILE A 180 10.18 -14.25 -0.88
N ILE A 181 9.17 -13.38 -0.99
CA ILE A 181 9.24 -11.99 -0.54
C ILE A 181 8.21 -11.70 0.55
N ASN A 182 8.56 -10.76 1.42
CA ASN A 182 7.69 -10.24 2.48
C ASN A 182 6.56 -9.39 1.89
N CYS A 183 5.34 -9.73 2.25
CA CYS A 183 4.12 -9.04 1.79
C CYS A 183 3.71 -7.83 2.65
N GLY A 184 4.36 -7.59 3.79
CA GLY A 184 3.98 -6.49 4.70
C GLY A 184 2.68 -6.76 5.47
N ILE A 185 2.36 -8.01 5.71
CA ILE A 185 1.25 -8.46 6.55
C ILE A 185 1.78 -9.49 7.53
N TYR A 186 1.53 -9.28 8.80
CA TYR A 186 2.07 -10.06 9.90
C TYR A 186 0.99 -10.47 10.89
N LEU A 187 1.14 -11.62 11.51
CA LEU A 187 0.34 -12.07 12.65
C LEU A 187 1.26 -12.27 13.85
N PHE A 188 1.04 -11.51 14.89
CA PHE A 188 1.84 -11.54 16.12
C PHE A 188 1.01 -11.90 17.33
N THR A 189 1.68 -12.47 18.30
CA THR A 189 1.19 -12.61 19.66
C THR A 189 1.80 -11.51 20.54
N PRO A 190 1.26 -11.25 21.75
CA PRO A 190 1.80 -10.24 22.67
C PRO A 190 3.30 -10.38 22.98
N GLU A 191 3.85 -11.58 22.87
CA GLU A 191 5.29 -11.87 23.11
C GLU A 191 6.23 -11.11 22.19
N ILE A 192 5.76 -10.63 21.02
CA ILE A 192 6.58 -9.83 20.13
C ILE A 192 7.14 -8.58 20.81
N PHE A 193 6.41 -8.02 21.76
CA PHE A 193 6.85 -6.84 22.51
C PHE A 193 8.04 -7.08 23.43
N GLN A 194 8.30 -8.33 23.83
CA GLN A 194 9.51 -8.69 24.57
C GLN A 194 10.74 -8.56 23.63
N HIS A 195 10.61 -9.03 22.39
CA HIS A 195 11.68 -8.93 21.40
C HIS A 195 11.94 -7.49 20.97
N ILE A 196 10.88 -6.71 20.73
CA ILE A 196 11.03 -5.29 20.39
C ILE A 196 11.61 -4.52 21.58
N GLY A 197 11.17 -4.79 22.80
CA GLY A 197 11.69 -4.19 24.02
C GLY A 197 13.17 -4.50 24.27
N ALA A 198 13.62 -5.72 23.98
CA ALA A 198 15.04 -6.09 24.08
C ALA A 198 15.91 -5.28 23.11
N VAL A 199 15.46 -5.11 21.86
CA VAL A 199 16.16 -4.26 20.88
C VAL A 199 16.16 -2.80 21.32
N PHE A 200 15.05 -2.31 21.85
CA PHE A 200 14.95 -0.93 22.39
C PHE A 200 15.95 -0.70 23.51
N GLN A 201 16.04 -1.60 24.49
CA GLN A 201 17.00 -1.52 25.61
C GLN A 201 18.44 -1.57 25.13
N LYS A 202 18.77 -2.47 24.19
CA LYS A 202 20.10 -2.54 23.58
C LYS A 202 20.48 -1.24 22.89
N ASN A 203 19.58 -0.69 22.10
CA ASN A 203 19.81 0.58 21.40
C ASN A 203 20.04 1.74 22.37
N GLN A 204 19.38 1.75 23.54
CA GLN A 204 19.62 2.75 24.56
C GLN A 204 21.02 2.61 25.20
N GLN A 205 21.44 1.39 25.52
CA GLN A 205 22.76 1.13 26.11
C GLN A 205 23.88 1.52 25.14
N ASP A 206 23.76 1.19 23.85
CA ASP A 206 24.75 1.55 22.82
C ASP A 206 24.90 3.10 22.65
N ILE A 207 23.89 3.86 23.02
CA ILE A 207 23.91 5.34 22.97
C ILE A 207 24.58 5.93 24.22
N ASP A 208 24.30 5.40 25.39
CA ASP A 208 24.89 5.84 26.65
C ASP A 208 26.42 5.64 26.62
N GLU A 209 26.92 4.62 25.92
CA GLU A 209 28.35 4.37 25.73
C GLU A 209 29.00 5.29 24.70
N GLN A 210 28.25 5.87 23.76
CA GLN A 210 28.76 6.73 22.67
C GLN A 210 28.59 8.22 22.89
N THR A 211 28.35 8.70 24.10
CA THR A 211 28.19 10.08 24.56
C THR A 211 28.43 11.19 23.53
N ASN A 212 27.43 11.56 22.76
CA ASN A 212 27.30 12.88 22.15
C ASN A 212 25.82 13.18 21.86
N GLY A 213 25.28 14.12 22.55
CA GLY A 213 23.97 14.70 22.79
C GLY A 213 22.81 14.70 21.76
N ASN A 214 22.88 13.95 20.66
CA ASN A 214 21.81 13.86 19.66
C ASN A 214 21.22 12.46 19.50
N GLY A 215 21.45 11.57 20.47
CA GLY A 215 21.19 10.13 20.34
C GLY A 215 19.76 9.68 20.58
N TRP A 216 18.93 10.42 21.30
CA TRP A 216 17.60 9.96 21.76
C TRP A 216 16.63 9.52 20.66
N HIS A 217 16.59 10.22 19.53
CA HIS A 217 15.72 9.87 18.42
C HIS A 217 16.15 8.60 17.65
N ARG A 218 17.39 8.17 17.79
CA ARG A 218 17.94 7.02 17.06
C ARG A 218 17.69 5.69 17.77
N ALA A 219 17.63 5.70 19.11
CA ALA A 219 17.36 4.51 19.94
C ALA A 219 15.94 3.98 19.76
N GLU A 220 14.98 4.87 19.58
CA GLU A 220 13.56 4.55 19.46
C GLU A 220 13.17 4.08 18.04
N ALA A 221 14.00 4.34 17.03
CA ALA A 221 13.73 3.96 15.64
C ALA A 221 14.06 2.50 15.40
N ILE A 222 13.07 1.62 15.56
CA ILE A 222 13.16 0.17 15.35
C ILE A 222 12.37 -0.22 14.09
N ARG A 223 12.98 -1.02 13.22
CA ARG A 223 12.34 -1.56 12.04
C ARG A 223 12.06 -3.05 12.24
N LEU A 224 10.83 -3.47 12.08
CA LEU A 224 10.46 -4.89 12.19
C LEU A 224 11.32 -5.76 11.27
N GLU A 225 11.54 -5.30 10.05
CA GLU A 225 12.20 -6.04 8.99
C GLU A 225 13.70 -6.25 9.27
N GLN A 226 14.40 -5.20 9.68
CA GLN A 226 15.86 -5.24 9.85
C GLN A 226 16.29 -5.64 11.26
N ASP A 227 15.54 -5.21 12.28
CA ASP A 227 15.98 -5.34 13.66
C ASP A 227 15.33 -6.54 14.37
N ILE A 228 14.10 -6.91 13.97
CA ILE A 228 13.32 -7.96 14.63
C ILE A 228 13.34 -9.26 13.82
N PHE A 229 12.94 -9.24 12.54
CA PHE A 229 12.84 -10.48 11.75
C PHE A 229 14.21 -11.12 11.51
N THR A 230 15.24 -10.32 11.27
CA THR A 230 16.61 -10.82 11.13
C THR A 230 17.10 -11.51 12.41
N ALA A 231 16.72 -10.98 13.59
CA ALA A 231 17.08 -11.56 14.87
C ALA A 231 16.27 -12.82 15.22
N LEU A 232 15.03 -12.90 14.79
CA LEU A 232 14.13 -14.04 15.05
C LEU A 232 14.33 -15.20 14.07
N ALA A 233 14.89 -14.96 12.90
CA ALA A 233 15.11 -15.96 11.89
C ALA A 233 16.03 -17.09 12.42
N GLY A 234 15.64 -18.35 12.20
CA GLY A 234 16.37 -19.54 12.67
C GLY A 234 16.22 -19.83 14.17
N GLN A 235 15.30 -19.18 14.88
CA GLN A 235 15.04 -19.41 16.30
C GLN A 235 13.79 -20.25 16.61
N GLY A 236 13.15 -20.82 15.58
CA GLY A 236 11.93 -21.61 15.76
C GLY A 236 10.69 -20.83 16.16
N LYS A 237 10.69 -19.48 15.99
CA LYS A 237 9.59 -18.62 16.40
C LYS A 237 8.90 -17.89 15.26
N LEU A 238 9.54 -17.74 14.12
CA LEU A 238 9.08 -16.99 12.97
C LEU A 238 8.80 -17.95 11.82
N TYR A 239 7.58 -17.88 11.27
CA TYR A 239 7.11 -18.74 10.19
C TYR A 239 6.61 -17.90 9.02
N VAL A 240 6.65 -18.46 7.80
CA VAL A 240 6.12 -17.81 6.60
C VAL A 240 4.87 -18.55 6.09
N TYR A 241 3.76 -17.81 6.01
CA TYR A 241 2.57 -18.24 5.29
C TYR A 241 2.66 -17.78 3.84
N LYS A 242 2.75 -18.71 2.90
CA LYS A 242 2.82 -18.40 1.46
C LYS A 242 1.44 -18.28 0.87
N THR A 243 1.07 -17.08 0.43
CA THR A 243 -0.21 -16.87 -0.24
C THR A 243 -0.12 -17.20 -1.72
N PRO A 244 -1.07 -18.01 -2.27
CA PRO A 244 -1.22 -18.19 -3.71
C PRO A 244 -2.00 -17.06 -4.37
N ALA A 245 -2.61 -16.18 -3.57
CA ALA A 245 -3.45 -15.08 -4.01
C ALA A 245 -2.64 -13.93 -4.60
N PHE A 246 -3.31 -13.00 -5.30
CA PHE A 246 -2.64 -11.82 -5.80
C PHE A 246 -2.11 -10.94 -4.66
N TRP A 247 -1.00 -10.28 -4.95
CA TRP A 247 -0.41 -9.30 -4.07
C TRP A 247 0.28 -8.19 -4.88
N SER A 248 0.12 -6.96 -4.45
CA SER A 248 0.81 -5.79 -5.00
C SER A 248 1.04 -4.77 -3.90
N GLN A 249 2.09 -3.97 -4.05
CA GLN A 249 2.35 -2.84 -3.16
C GLN A 249 2.30 -1.54 -3.94
N ILE A 250 1.49 -0.59 -3.50
CA ILE A 250 1.33 0.71 -4.16
C ILE A 250 2.47 1.63 -3.73
N LYS A 251 3.54 1.66 -4.53
CA LYS A 251 4.67 2.58 -4.33
C LYS A 251 4.58 3.83 -5.21
N SER A 252 3.92 3.73 -6.35
CA SER A 252 3.77 4.79 -7.35
C SER A 252 2.34 4.83 -7.88
N ALA A 253 1.99 5.87 -8.63
CA ALA A 253 0.68 5.98 -9.27
C ALA A 253 0.40 4.86 -10.28
N GLY A 254 1.42 4.41 -11.02
CA GLY A 254 1.29 3.25 -11.93
C GLY A 254 0.90 1.97 -11.21
N SER A 255 1.45 1.75 -10.00
CA SER A 255 1.07 0.61 -9.17
C SER A 255 -0.41 0.62 -8.78
N ALA A 256 -1.05 1.79 -8.68
CA ALA A 256 -2.47 1.89 -8.36
C ALA A 256 -3.37 1.38 -9.50
N ILE A 257 -3.03 1.66 -10.77
CA ILE A 257 -3.75 1.11 -11.93
C ILE A 257 -3.60 -0.41 -11.96
N TYR A 258 -2.39 -0.91 -11.74
CA TYR A 258 -2.12 -2.35 -11.70
C TYR A 258 -2.90 -3.05 -10.57
N ALA A 259 -2.88 -2.50 -9.35
CA ALA A 259 -3.64 -3.04 -8.23
C ALA A 259 -5.15 -3.01 -8.48
N SER A 260 -5.67 -1.93 -9.08
CA SER A 260 -7.08 -1.86 -9.49
C SER A 260 -7.45 -3.00 -10.44
N ARG A 261 -6.57 -3.31 -11.40
CA ARG A 261 -6.77 -4.45 -12.32
C ARG A 261 -6.86 -5.78 -11.58
N LEU A 262 -6.00 -6.01 -10.59
CA LEU A 262 -6.01 -7.24 -9.80
C LEU A 262 -7.32 -7.43 -9.05
N TYR A 263 -7.81 -6.38 -8.37
CA TYR A 263 -9.10 -6.42 -7.68
C TYR A 263 -10.29 -6.56 -8.63
N LEU A 264 -10.29 -5.85 -9.76
CA LEU A 264 -11.36 -5.98 -10.77
C LEU A 264 -11.38 -7.37 -11.40
N ASN A 265 -10.23 -7.98 -11.64
CA ASN A 265 -10.16 -9.36 -12.13
C ASN A 265 -10.70 -10.36 -11.11
N GLN A 266 -10.41 -10.17 -9.82
CA GLN A 266 -10.98 -10.98 -8.75
C GLN A 266 -12.50 -10.80 -8.68
N TYR A 267 -12.97 -9.56 -8.71
CA TYR A 267 -14.39 -9.25 -8.70
C TYR A 267 -15.13 -9.88 -9.89
N HIS A 268 -14.53 -9.86 -11.07
CA HIS A 268 -15.10 -10.48 -12.27
C HIS A 268 -15.19 -12.01 -12.14
N LYS A 269 -14.23 -12.67 -11.49
CA LYS A 269 -14.30 -14.12 -11.22
C LYS A 269 -15.46 -14.50 -10.31
N THR A 270 -15.80 -13.64 -9.35
CA THR A 270 -16.90 -13.86 -8.40
C THR A 270 -18.26 -13.39 -8.92
N HIS A 271 -18.29 -12.48 -9.91
CA HIS A 271 -19.50 -11.88 -10.50
C HIS A 271 -19.38 -11.85 -12.03
N PRO A 272 -19.34 -13.01 -12.70
CA PRO A 272 -19.12 -13.09 -14.15
C PRO A 272 -20.26 -12.50 -14.98
N GLU A 273 -21.44 -12.32 -14.38
CA GLU A 273 -22.60 -11.70 -15.02
C GLU A 273 -22.47 -10.18 -15.19
N ARG A 274 -21.49 -9.54 -14.53
CA ARG A 274 -21.26 -8.11 -14.64
C ARG A 274 -20.22 -7.81 -15.71
N LEU A 275 -20.62 -7.01 -16.70
CA LEU A 275 -19.71 -6.48 -17.71
C LEU A 275 -18.82 -5.43 -17.06
N LEU A 276 -17.59 -5.80 -16.72
CA LEU A 276 -16.55 -4.86 -16.33
C LEU A 276 -15.80 -4.46 -17.59
N GLY A 277 -15.71 -3.17 -17.84
CA GLY A 277 -14.90 -2.63 -18.94
C GLY A 277 -13.41 -2.92 -18.73
N PRO A 278 -12.56 -2.61 -19.72
CA PRO A 278 -11.14 -2.94 -19.69
C PRO A 278 -10.40 -2.11 -18.63
N ASN A 279 -10.34 -2.62 -17.42
CA ASN A 279 -9.63 -2.05 -16.26
C ASN A 279 -9.88 -0.53 -16.08
N VAL A 280 -11.12 -0.16 -15.87
CA VAL A 280 -11.53 1.23 -15.65
C VAL A 280 -12.22 1.36 -14.29
N SER A 281 -11.75 2.29 -13.50
CA SER A 281 -12.39 2.70 -12.24
C SER A 281 -12.91 4.12 -12.38
N ILE A 282 -14.20 4.33 -12.09
CA ILE A 282 -14.88 5.61 -12.23
C ILE A 282 -15.42 6.04 -10.87
N GLY A 283 -14.99 7.20 -10.42
CA GLY A 283 -15.44 7.81 -9.18
C GLY A 283 -16.87 8.33 -9.25
N THR A 284 -17.43 8.66 -8.11
CA THR A 284 -18.76 9.26 -8.01
C THR A 284 -18.78 10.66 -8.63
N GLY A 285 -19.93 11.08 -9.19
CA GLY A 285 -20.10 12.41 -9.78
C GLY A 285 -19.31 12.65 -11.07
N VAL A 286 -18.72 11.62 -11.68
CA VAL A 286 -18.03 11.74 -12.97
C VAL A 286 -19.06 11.90 -14.09
N THR A 287 -18.82 12.87 -14.98
CA THR A 287 -19.62 13.10 -16.19
C THR A 287 -18.87 12.60 -17.41
N ILE A 288 -19.52 11.75 -18.22
CA ILE A 288 -18.93 11.18 -19.43
C ILE A 288 -19.78 11.55 -20.63
N GLY A 289 -19.20 12.27 -21.59
CA GLY A 289 -19.83 12.69 -22.83
C GLY A 289 -19.97 11.57 -23.88
N ALA A 290 -20.58 11.91 -25.00
CA ALA A 290 -20.77 10.97 -26.10
C ALA A 290 -19.44 10.60 -26.78
N GLY A 291 -19.28 9.32 -27.16
CA GLY A 291 -18.11 8.84 -27.91
C GLY A 291 -16.79 8.85 -27.14
N VAL A 292 -16.82 9.01 -25.82
CA VAL A 292 -15.63 8.96 -24.95
C VAL A 292 -15.06 7.55 -24.93
N ARG A 293 -13.73 7.44 -24.99
CA ARG A 293 -13.00 6.16 -24.86
C ARG A 293 -12.12 6.19 -23.62
N VAL A 294 -12.33 5.23 -22.74
CA VAL A 294 -11.50 5.06 -21.52
C VAL A 294 -11.01 3.62 -21.45
N ARG A 295 -9.74 3.43 -21.16
CA ARG A 295 -9.12 2.11 -20.96
C ARG A 295 -7.93 2.23 -20.00
N GLU A 296 -7.74 1.21 -19.14
CA GLU A 296 -6.59 1.12 -18.21
C GLU A 296 -6.39 2.41 -17.42
N SER A 297 -7.48 2.94 -16.86
CA SER A 297 -7.48 4.28 -16.27
C SER A 297 -8.33 4.36 -15.02
N VAL A 298 -7.94 5.28 -14.15
CA VAL A 298 -8.69 5.65 -12.94
C VAL A 298 -9.19 7.07 -13.13
N ILE A 299 -10.51 7.24 -13.12
CA ILE A 299 -11.18 8.55 -13.20
C ILE A 299 -11.71 8.89 -11.82
N LEU A 300 -11.17 9.92 -11.21
CA LEU A 300 -11.50 10.28 -9.84
C LEU A 300 -12.78 11.11 -9.75
N HIS A 301 -13.31 11.24 -8.52
CA HIS A 301 -14.56 11.92 -8.23
C HIS A 301 -14.67 13.30 -8.90
N GLY A 302 -15.86 13.64 -9.40
CA GLY A 302 -16.18 14.94 -9.97
C GLY A 302 -15.57 15.26 -11.34
N ALA A 303 -14.74 14.39 -11.90
CA ALA A 303 -14.11 14.64 -13.19
C ALA A 303 -15.14 14.67 -14.34
N THR A 304 -14.84 15.47 -15.37
CA THR A 304 -15.66 15.62 -16.56
C THR A 304 -14.87 15.24 -17.81
N LEU A 305 -15.34 14.21 -18.53
CA LEU A 305 -14.80 13.80 -19.83
C LEU A 305 -15.80 14.25 -20.91
N GLN A 306 -15.43 15.27 -21.70
CA GLN A 306 -16.29 15.80 -22.74
C GLN A 306 -16.29 14.92 -24.00
N ASP A 307 -17.25 15.19 -24.90
CA ASP A 307 -17.53 14.37 -26.07
C ASP A 307 -16.26 14.03 -26.87
N HIS A 308 -16.18 12.78 -27.29
CA HIS A 308 -15.13 12.22 -28.16
C HIS A 308 -13.71 12.30 -27.58
N SER A 309 -13.56 12.59 -26.28
CA SER A 309 -12.25 12.54 -25.62
C SER A 309 -11.74 11.11 -25.48
N CYS A 310 -10.40 10.96 -25.35
CA CYS A 310 -9.75 9.67 -25.25
C CYS A 310 -8.80 9.65 -24.06
N VAL A 311 -9.00 8.70 -23.12
CA VAL A 311 -8.22 8.57 -21.88
C VAL A 311 -7.70 7.15 -21.77
N LEU A 312 -6.38 6.97 -21.92
CA LEU A 312 -5.72 5.65 -21.98
C LEU A 312 -4.52 5.62 -21.04
N ASN A 313 -4.43 4.64 -20.17
CA ASN A 313 -3.34 4.46 -19.21
C ASN A 313 -3.08 5.73 -18.36
N CYS A 314 -4.13 6.25 -17.75
CA CYS A 314 -4.10 7.53 -17.05
C CYS A 314 -4.75 7.46 -15.68
N ILE A 315 -4.36 8.38 -14.82
CA ILE A 315 -5.13 8.76 -13.64
C ILE A 315 -5.60 10.20 -13.85
N VAL A 316 -6.92 10.40 -13.91
CA VAL A 316 -7.56 11.71 -14.03
C VAL A 316 -7.95 12.16 -12.62
N GLY A 317 -7.34 13.26 -12.16
CA GLY A 317 -7.52 13.80 -10.82
C GLY A 317 -8.94 14.30 -10.54
N TRP A 318 -9.22 14.53 -9.28
CA TRP A 318 -10.52 15.03 -8.81
C TRP A 318 -10.91 16.35 -9.50
N ASP A 319 -12.17 16.48 -9.84
CA ASP A 319 -12.76 17.68 -10.42
C ASP A 319 -12.05 18.21 -11.68
N SER A 320 -11.29 17.35 -12.36
CA SER A 320 -10.58 17.71 -13.58
C SER A 320 -11.47 17.60 -14.80
N THR A 321 -11.24 18.46 -15.80
CA THR A 321 -12.02 18.51 -17.06
C THR A 321 -11.14 18.18 -18.24
N ILE A 322 -11.57 17.21 -19.05
CA ILE A 322 -10.97 16.88 -20.34
C ILE A 322 -11.88 17.32 -21.46
N GLY A 323 -11.42 18.27 -22.29
CA GLY A 323 -12.17 18.90 -23.35
C GLY A 323 -12.50 17.96 -24.51
N LYS A 324 -13.41 18.40 -25.37
CA LYS A 324 -13.86 17.65 -26.55
C LYS A 324 -12.68 17.31 -27.47
N TRP A 325 -12.65 16.06 -27.96
CA TRP A 325 -11.61 15.58 -28.86
C TRP A 325 -10.19 15.62 -28.26
N ALA A 326 -10.04 15.93 -26.98
CA ALA A 326 -8.73 15.87 -26.32
C ALA A 326 -8.29 14.42 -26.13
N ARG A 327 -6.97 14.21 -26.14
CA ARG A 327 -6.36 12.90 -25.94
C ARG A 327 -5.39 12.94 -24.78
N VAL A 328 -5.65 12.18 -23.75
CA VAL A 328 -4.79 12.00 -22.58
C VAL A 328 -4.34 10.55 -22.58
N GLU A 329 -3.05 10.32 -22.73
CA GLU A 329 -2.51 8.98 -22.89
C GLU A 329 -1.19 8.80 -22.14
N GLY A 330 -1.02 7.65 -21.54
CA GLY A 330 0.22 7.18 -20.94
C GLY A 330 0.75 5.94 -21.64
N THR A 331 2.04 5.67 -21.44
CA THR A 331 2.67 4.42 -21.83
C THR A 331 2.66 3.49 -20.63
N PRO A 332 2.03 2.31 -20.69
CA PRO A 332 2.08 1.36 -19.59
C PRO A 332 3.49 0.82 -19.42
N SER A 333 3.97 0.81 -18.19
CA SER A 333 5.22 0.11 -17.79
C SER A 333 4.92 -1.22 -17.13
N ASP A 334 3.75 -1.76 -17.37
CA ASP A 334 3.21 -2.90 -16.63
C ASP A 334 3.91 -4.20 -16.98
N PRO A 335 4.23 -5.01 -15.97
CA PRO A 335 4.46 -6.43 -16.18
C PRO A 335 3.19 -7.07 -16.76
N ASN A 336 3.35 -8.21 -17.43
CA ASN A 336 2.22 -8.97 -17.94
C ASN A 336 1.23 -9.26 -16.79
N PRO A 337 -0.02 -8.79 -16.84
CA PRO A 337 -0.99 -9.00 -15.75
C PRO A 337 -1.36 -10.48 -15.55
N ASN A 338 -1.06 -11.33 -16.52
CA ASN A 338 -1.28 -12.77 -16.43
C ASN A 338 -0.12 -13.51 -15.77
N ASP A 339 0.99 -12.84 -15.49
CA ASP A 339 2.10 -13.42 -14.75
C ASP A 339 1.81 -13.31 -13.23
N PRO A 340 1.58 -14.42 -12.52
CA PRO A 340 1.27 -14.39 -11.09
C PRO A 340 2.42 -13.83 -10.24
N TYR A 341 3.63 -13.80 -10.78
CA TYR A 341 4.82 -13.28 -10.11
C TYR A 341 5.17 -11.85 -10.54
N ALA A 342 4.34 -11.23 -11.38
CA ALA A 342 4.59 -9.88 -11.85
C ALA A 342 4.41 -8.88 -10.71
N LYS A 343 5.50 -8.21 -10.34
CA LYS A 343 5.52 -7.09 -9.40
C LYS A 343 6.06 -5.87 -10.13
N ILE A 344 5.44 -4.71 -9.93
CA ILE A 344 5.89 -3.48 -10.58
C ILE A 344 7.22 -3.05 -9.97
N ASP A 345 8.25 -2.98 -10.81
CA ASP A 345 9.53 -2.39 -10.44
C ASP A 345 9.36 -0.88 -10.25
N SER A 346 10.03 -0.31 -9.26
CA SER A 346 10.11 1.13 -9.11
C SER A 346 11.11 1.69 -10.14
N GLU A 347 10.62 2.05 -11.33
CA GLU A 347 11.46 2.74 -12.31
C GLU A 347 11.87 4.13 -11.79
N THR A 348 13.04 4.58 -12.23
CA THR A 348 13.48 5.95 -11.97
C THR A 348 12.60 6.93 -12.75
N LEU A 349 12.10 7.96 -12.06
CA LEU A 349 11.23 8.98 -12.66
C LEU A 349 11.91 9.70 -13.84
N PHE A 350 13.22 9.84 -13.78
CA PHE A 350 14.01 10.48 -14.83
C PHE A 350 15.12 9.55 -15.32
N ARG A 351 15.34 9.54 -16.63
CA ARG A 351 16.46 8.90 -17.29
C ARG A 351 17.13 9.92 -18.20
N ASP A 352 18.43 10.13 -18.03
CA ASP A 352 19.22 11.13 -18.77
C ASP A 352 18.58 12.53 -18.78
N GLY A 353 18.05 12.96 -17.62
CA GLY A 353 17.41 14.27 -17.44
C GLY A 353 16.02 14.41 -18.06
N LYS A 354 15.48 13.35 -18.66
CA LYS A 354 14.13 13.32 -19.25
C LYS A 354 13.18 12.47 -18.42
N LEU A 355 11.92 12.88 -18.35
CA LEU A 355 10.87 12.07 -17.71
C LEU A 355 10.75 10.73 -18.46
N THR A 356 10.86 9.65 -17.72
CA THR A 356 10.67 8.30 -18.26
C THR A 356 9.22 8.15 -18.73
N PRO A 357 8.97 7.68 -19.97
CA PRO A 357 7.62 7.41 -20.43
C PRO A 357 6.88 6.46 -19.48
N SER A 358 5.75 6.91 -18.96
CA SER A 358 4.93 6.18 -18.02
C SER A 358 3.47 6.58 -18.18
N ILE A 359 2.60 6.18 -17.28
CA ILE A 359 1.21 6.63 -17.27
C ILE A 359 1.14 8.17 -17.19
N THR A 360 0.08 8.75 -17.76
CA THR A 360 -0.21 10.18 -17.55
C THR A 360 -1.01 10.36 -16.27
N ILE A 361 -0.59 11.34 -15.47
CA ILE A 361 -1.22 11.65 -14.18
C ILE A 361 -1.67 13.11 -14.19
N LEU A 362 -2.94 13.34 -13.98
CA LEU A 362 -3.49 14.67 -13.76
C LEU A 362 -3.78 14.85 -12.26
N GLY A 363 -3.29 15.94 -11.68
CA GLY A 363 -3.67 16.38 -10.33
C GLY A 363 -5.14 16.78 -10.26
N CYS A 364 -5.58 17.26 -9.11
CA CYS A 364 -6.95 17.78 -8.97
C CYS A 364 -7.15 19.11 -9.70
N ASN A 365 -8.39 19.41 -10.12
CA ASN A 365 -8.76 20.67 -10.79
C ASN A 365 -7.85 21.03 -11.99
N VAL A 366 -7.56 20.05 -12.83
CA VAL A 366 -6.81 20.26 -14.07
C VAL A 366 -7.79 20.41 -15.23
N THR A 367 -7.63 21.47 -16.03
CA THR A 367 -8.43 21.69 -17.24
C THR A 367 -7.60 21.47 -18.48
N ILE A 368 -8.03 20.53 -19.32
CA ILE A 368 -7.46 20.27 -20.64
C ILE A 368 -8.46 20.78 -21.70
N PRO A 369 -8.11 21.78 -22.53
CA PRO A 369 -9.00 22.28 -23.54
C PRO A 369 -9.22 21.27 -24.67
N SER A 370 -10.21 21.57 -25.52
CA SER A 370 -10.55 20.74 -26.66
C SER A 370 -9.35 20.56 -27.62
N GLU A 371 -9.25 19.35 -28.22
CA GLU A 371 -8.24 18.99 -29.22
C GLU A 371 -6.78 18.96 -28.73
N VAL A 372 -6.55 19.15 -27.43
CA VAL A 372 -5.21 19.10 -26.82
C VAL A 372 -4.79 17.65 -26.56
N ILE A 373 -3.51 17.37 -26.78
CA ILE A 373 -2.90 16.05 -26.57
C ILE A 373 -1.90 16.11 -25.42
N ILE A 374 -2.12 15.28 -24.40
CA ILE A 374 -1.23 15.12 -23.27
C ILE A 374 -0.70 13.67 -23.26
N LEU A 375 0.62 13.52 -23.39
CA LEU A 375 1.26 12.20 -23.45
C LEU A 375 2.33 12.04 -22.38
N ASN A 376 2.31 10.92 -21.64
CA ASN A 376 3.36 10.52 -20.69
C ASN A 376 3.78 11.65 -19.76
N SER A 377 2.83 12.41 -19.25
CA SER A 377 3.11 13.65 -18.51
C SER A 377 2.47 13.63 -17.13
N ILE A 378 3.06 14.37 -16.23
CA ILE A 378 2.54 14.59 -14.88
C ILE A 378 2.12 16.04 -14.77
N VAL A 379 0.85 16.30 -14.54
CA VAL A 379 0.28 17.64 -14.39
C VAL A 379 -0.02 17.89 -12.92
N LEU A 380 0.56 18.94 -12.36
CA LEU A 380 0.29 19.34 -10.97
C LEU A 380 -1.14 19.88 -10.81
N PRO A 381 -1.67 19.94 -9.57
CA PRO A 381 -3.01 20.44 -9.31
C PRO A 381 -3.25 21.88 -9.78
N HIS A 382 -4.51 22.21 -10.06
CA HIS A 382 -4.99 23.55 -10.40
C HIS A 382 -4.31 24.17 -11.63
N LYS A 383 -4.21 23.38 -12.71
CA LYS A 383 -3.62 23.85 -13.98
C LYS A 383 -4.65 23.91 -15.10
N ASP A 384 -4.66 25.05 -15.77
CA ASP A 384 -5.37 25.24 -17.03
C ASP A 384 -4.36 25.14 -18.17
N LEU A 385 -4.44 24.05 -18.93
CA LEU A 385 -3.52 23.83 -20.04
C LEU A 385 -4.02 24.56 -21.29
N ASN A 386 -3.12 25.03 -22.12
CA ASN A 386 -3.45 25.75 -23.34
C ASN A 386 -2.82 25.17 -24.62
N ARG A 387 -2.03 24.11 -24.49
CA ARG A 387 -1.36 23.41 -25.58
C ARG A 387 -1.06 21.96 -25.24
N SER A 388 -0.60 21.22 -26.23
CA SER A 388 -0.18 19.82 -26.06
C SER A 388 1.17 19.70 -25.36
N PHE A 389 1.33 18.64 -24.54
CA PHE A 389 2.56 18.34 -23.81
C PHE A 389 2.92 16.85 -23.96
N LYS A 390 4.21 16.57 -23.95
CA LYS A 390 4.73 15.19 -24.03
C LYS A 390 5.97 15.02 -23.16
N ASN A 391 5.98 13.96 -22.32
CA ASN A 391 7.10 13.57 -21.46
C ASN A 391 7.58 14.72 -20.55
N GLN A 392 6.65 15.41 -19.90
CA GLN A 392 6.94 16.59 -19.08
C GLN A 392 6.22 16.53 -17.75
N ILE A 393 6.83 17.20 -16.76
CA ILE A 393 6.12 17.59 -15.53
C ILE A 393 5.68 19.04 -15.73
N ILE A 394 4.38 19.29 -15.58
CA ILE A 394 3.76 20.59 -15.75
C ILE A 394 3.48 21.14 -14.34
N LEU A 395 4.33 22.12 -13.97
CA LEU A 395 4.35 22.75 -12.65
C LEU A 395 3.31 23.86 -12.53
#